data_17ffb5966c02c31c3fac41e564b2a464
#
_entry.id   17ffb5966c02c31c3fac41e564b2a464
#
_cell.length_a   1.000
_cell.length_b   1.000
_cell.length_c   1.000
_cell.angle_alpha   90.00
_cell.angle_beta   90.00
_cell.angle_gamma   90.00
#
_symmetry.space_group_name_H-M   'P 1'
#
loop_
_entity.id
_entity.type
_entity.pdbx_description
1 polymer ?
#
loop_
_entity_poly.entity_id
_entity_poly.type
_entity_poly.pdbx_seq_one_letter_code
_entity_poly.pdbx_strand_id
1 'polypeptide(L)'
;MLYPIGIQSFEEIRNGGYVYVDKTALIYRLTSTGKYYFLSRPRRFGKSLLVSTMEAYFSGRKELFEGLAMESLEKEWTEYPVLHLDLTGSSYTDISQLNISLDQHLRKWESLYDVTPVSEDLSSRFKDVIDAACRKIGQKVVILIDEYEKPIIDNIDNPELMEQFRRELQGFYSVIKGKDNAIRFAFLTGVTKLGKMSIFSGLNNLNDISMDARYADICGISEQELKSYFGESVKTLAEMNGLSEEECYKKLASMYDGYHFCEDSIGVYNPFSLLNTFDANKFRMYWFETGTPTFLVRYLKQGNYNLDNISKNDVAVETLTGANYVSPAPITLMYQAGYLTIKDYDQRFNTYNLDYPNEEVKSGFLNSLSHLYAPALAGGELSVYQFIRDIEKGNTESFMSRLTAFFAGNSYMIQGDLELYFQNVMSIMLKMMGLYVKTEYQTSNGRIDIVFDTDKYVYIIELKRDEFAEVALKQIEEKGYDKPFLASGKQIIKLGINFSSETKTIDDWEQA
;
A
#
# COMPACT_ATOMS: atom_id res chain seq x y z
N MET A 1 -29.56 -1.52 2.04
CA MET A 1 -28.49 -2.36 2.63
C MET A 1 -27.68 -1.47 3.56
N LEU A 2 -27.22 -1.97 4.73
CA LEU A 2 -26.33 -1.22 5.63
C LEU A 2 -24.89 -1.64 5.37
N TYR A 3 -24.00 -0.68 5.09
CA TYR A 3 -22.59 -0.93 4.81
C TYR A 3 -21.73 -0.66 6.06
N PRO A 4 -20.85 -1.59 6.48
CA PRO A 4 -20.04 -1.45 7.70
C PRO A 4 -18.82 -0.55 7.49
N ILE A 5 -19.04 0.70 7.07
CA ILE A 5 -17.98 1.66 6.79
C ILE A 5 -17.30 2.06 8.09
N GLY A 6 -16.01 1.73 8.24
CA GLY A 6 -15.23 2.03 9.43
C GLY A 6 -15.51 1.12 10.64
N ILE A 7 -16.43 0.17 10.54
CA ILE A 7 -16.73 -0.80 11.61
C ILE A 7 -15.75 -1.96 11.50
N GLN A 8 -15.03 -2.24 12.58
CA GLN A 8 -14.03 -3.32 12.68
C GLN A 8 -14.49 -4.46 13.57
N SER A 9 -15.54 -4.26 14.37
CA SER A 9 -16.10 -5.24 15.26
C SER A 9 -17.04 -6.19 14.53
N PHE A 10 -16.70 -7.48 14.49
CA PHE A 10 -17.56 -8.53 13.92
C PHE A 10 -18.90 -8.61 14.66
N GLU A 11 -18.88 -8.53 15.99
CA GLU A 11 -20.09 -8.53 16.80
C GLU A 11 -21.03 -7.35 16.45
N GLU A 12 -20.49 -6.15 16.29
CA GLU A 12 -21.27 -4.97 15.91
C GLU A 12 -21.89 -5.14 14.51
N ILE A 13 -21.12 -5.68 13.56
CA ILE A 13 -21.61 -5.95 12.20
C ILE A 13 -22.78 -6.94 12.24
N ARG A 14 -22.63 -8.04 12.97
CA ARG A 14 -23.64 -9.09 13.03
C ARG A 14 -24.93 -8.64 13.76
N ASN A 15 -24.76 -7.98 14.89
CA ASN A 15 -25.88 -7.51 15.69
C ASN A 15 -26.57 -6.29 15.07
N GLY A 16 -25.83 -5.45 14.32
CA GLY A 16 -26.35 -4.27 13.66
C GLY A 16 -27.02 -4.55 12.30
N GLY A 17 -26.98 -5.81 11.80
CA GLY A 17 -27.59 -6.16 10.51
C GLY A 17 -26.85 -5.56 9.31
N TYR A 18 -25.58 -5.24 9.44
CA TYR A 18 -24.73 -4.81 8.34
C TYR A 18 -24.39 -5.97 7.41
N VAL A 19 -24.10 -5.66 6.15
CA VAL A 19 -23.60 -6.68 5.22
C VAL A 19 -22.24 -7.20 5.70
N TYR A 20 -22.09 -8.51 5.74
CA TYR A 20 -20.83 -9.19 6.02
C TYR A 20 -20.51 -10.13 4.86
N VAL A 21 -19.40 -9.90 4.18
CA VAL A 21 -18.87 -10.81 3.16
C VAL A 21 -18.21 -11.98 3.87
N ASP A 22 -18.79 -13.17 3.73
CA ASP A 22 -18.42 -14.33 4.54
C ASP A 22 -17.06 -14.92 4.14
N LYS A 23 -16.08 -14.74 5.01
CA LYS A 23 -14.72 -15.32 4.92
C LYS A 23 -14.51 -16.44 5.93
N THR A 24 -15.56 -16.86 6.65
CA THR A 24 -15.43 -17.77 7.78
C THR A 24 -14.98 -19.17 7.40
N ALA A 25 -15.23 -19.61 6.17
CA ALA A 25 -14.68 -20.89 5.67
C ALA A 25 -13.14 -20.87 5.61
N LEU A 26 -12.54 -19.73 5.17
CA LEU A 26 -11.09 -19.56 5.14
C LEU A 26 -10.51 -19.47 6.55
N ILE A 27 -11.21 -18.78 7.47
CA ILE A 27 -10.82 -18.73 8.88
C ILE A 27 -10.83 -20.13 9.49
N TYR A 28 -11.89 -20.92 9.28
CA TYR A 28 -11.97 -22.30 9.77
C TYR A 28 -10.82 -23.15 9.23
N ARG A 29 -10.55 -23.08 7.94
CA ARG A 29 -9.40 -23.78 7.32
C ARG A 29 -8.09 -23.38 7.99
N LEU A 30 -7.86 -22.08 8.20
CA LEU A 30 -6.64 -21.55 8.80
C LEU A 30 -6.44 -22.06 10.23
N THR A 31 -7.48 -21.97 11.05
CA THR A 31 -7.46 -22.37 12.47
C THR A 31 -7.38 -23.89 12.68
N SER A 32 -7.80 -24.68 11.67
CA SER A 32 -7.78 -26.15 11.72
C SER A 32 -6.47 -26.75 11.21
N THR A 33 -5.66 -26.02 10.39
CA THR A 33 -4.52 -26.62 9.69
C THR A 33 -3.16 -26.25 10.28
N GLY A 34 -3.07 -25.23 11.14
CA GLY A 34 -1.80 -24.83 11.72
C GLY A 34 -1.95 -24.04 13.03
N LYS A 35 -0.85 -23.44 13.47
CA LYS A 35 -0.78 -22.82 14.79
C LYS A 35 -0.32 -21.36 14.77
N TYR A 36 0.71 -21.03 13.99
CA TYR A 36 1.31 -19.71 13.94
C TYR A 36 1.21 -19.15 12.54
N TYR A 37 0.51 -18.04 12.38
CA TYR A 37 0.30 -17.42 11.08
C TYR A 37 0.60 -15.93 11.09
N PHE A 38 1.08 -15.47 9.95
CA PHE A 38 1.33 -14.07 9.66
C PHE A 38 0.61 -13.66 8.37
N LEU A 39 -0.04 -12.50 8.38
CA LEU A 39 -0.69 -11.90 7.21
C LEU A 39 -0.36 -10.41 7.10
N SER A 40 0.25 -10.01 6.00
CA SER A 40 0.28 -8.60 5.61
C SER A 40 -0.77 -8.32 4.53
N ARG A 41 -1.48 -7.20 4.68
CA ARG A 41 -2.43 -6.66 3.69
C ARG A 41 -2.41 -5.13 3.78
N PRO A 42 -2.69 -4.42 2.70
CA PRO A 42 -2.79 -2.97 2.73
C PRO A 42 -3.77 -2.46 3.78
N ARG A 43 -3.69 -1.19 4.12
CA ARG A 43 -4.69 -0.54 4.99
C ARG A 43 -6.08 -0.62 4.37
N ARG A 44 -7.12 -0.72 5.22
CA ARG A 44 -8.54 -0.75 4.80
C ARG A 44 -8.98 -2.02 4.04
N PHE A 45 -8.20 -3.10 4.12
CA PHE A 45 -8.56 -4.41 3.53
C PHE A 45 -9.34 -5.33 4.46
N GLY A 46 -9.67 -4.92 5.69
CA GLY A 46 -10.47 -5.73 6.61
C GLY A 46 -9.65 -6.62 7.55
N LYS A 47 -8.33 -6.35 7.75
CA LYS A 47 -7.47 -7.11 8.70
C LYS A 47 -8.04 -7.14 10.12
N SER A 48 -8.38 -5.96 10.66
CA SER A 48 -8.92 -5.85 12.03
C SER A 48 -10.29 -6.55 12.16
N LEU A 49 -11.12 -6.52 11.11
CA LEU A 49 -12.36 -7.30 11.08
C LEU A 49 -12.07 -8.82 11.07
N LEU A 50 -11.07 -9.27 10.32
CA LEU A 50 -10.63 -10.67 10.32
C LEU A 50 -10.16 -11.08 11.73
N VAL A 51 -9.37 -10.25 12.41
CA VAL A 51 -8.92 -10.48 13.79
C VAL A 51 -10.12 -10.53 14.74
N SER A 52 -11.06 -9.58 14.65
CA SER A 52 -12.28 -9.55 15.45
C SER A 52 -13.18 -10.79 15.20
N THR A 53 -13.26 -11.27 13.96
CA THR A 53 -13.98 -12.50 13.64
C THR A 53 -13.32 -13.73 14.28
N MET A 54 -11.99 -13.80 14.26
CA MET A 54 -11.24 -14.88 14.93
C MET A 54 -11.40 -14.81 16.46
N GLU A 55 -11.41 -13.60 17.04
CA GLU A 55 -11.65 -13.40 18.46
C GLU A 55 -13.03 -13.93 18.87
N ALA A 56 -14.07 -13.59 18.11
CA ALA A 56 -15.43 -14.11 18.35
C ALA A 56 -15.51 -15.64 18.21
N TYR A 57 -14.84 -16.22 17.21
CA TYR A 57 -14.78 -17.66 17.00
C TYR A 57 -14.11 -18.38 18.18
N PHE A 58 -12.93 -17.96 18.57
CA PHE A 58 -12.19 -18.58 19.67
C PHE A 58 -12.81 -18.32 21.05
N SER A 59 -13.61 -17.26 21.19
CA SER A 59 -14.41 -17.00 22.39
C SER A 59 -15.72 -17.81 22.43
N GLY A 60 -15.93 -18.74 21.49
CA GLY A 60 -17.10 -19.63 21.48
C GLY A 60 -18.44 -18.94 21.15
N ARG A 61 -18.42 -17.72 20.56
CA ARG A 61 -19.60 -16.89 20.25
C ARG A 61 -20.38 -17.41 19.04
N LYS A 62 -20.89 -18.65 19.15
CA LYS A 62 -21.59 -19.35 18.07
C LYS A 62 -22.72 -18.54 17.43
N GLU A 63 -23.47 -17.82 18.24
CA GLU A 63 -24.63 -17.02 17.80
C GLU A 63 -24.30 -15.96 16.75
N LEU A 64 -23.05 -15.47 16.73
CA LEU A 64 -22.59 -14.48 15.75
C LEU A 64 -22.33 -15.10 14.36
N PHE A 65 -22.20 -16.42 14.30
CA PHE A 65 -21.89 -17.14 13.06
C PHE A 65 -23.13 -17.77 12.38
N GLU A 66 -24.33 -17.54 12.92
CA GLU A 66 -25.57 -18.05 12.34
C GLU A 66 -25.69 -17.63 10.86
N GLY A 67 -25.93 -18.61 9.98
CA GLY A 67 -26.04 -18.42 8.54
C GLY A 67 -24.70 -18.22 7.80
N LEU A 68 -23.55 -18.30 8.48
CA LEU A 68 -22.23 -18.25 7.87
C LEU A 68 -21.66 -19.66 7.67
N ALA A 69 -20.69 -19.79 6.76
CA ALA A 69 -20.09 -21.07 6.40
C ALA A 69 -19.51 -21.82 7.63
N MET A 70 -18.91 -21.11 8.57
CA MET A 70 -18.32 -21.68 9.78
C MET A 70 -19.35 -22.41 10.65
N GLU A 71 -20.60 -21.98 10.68
CA GLU A 71 -21.67 -22.66 11.45
C GLU A 71 -21.82 -24.13 11.06
N SER A 72 -21.69 -24.43 9.77
CA SER A 72 -21.79 -25.79 9.26
C SER A 72 -20.50 -26.58 9.45
N LEU A 73 -19.34 -25.92 9.49
CA LEU A 73 -18.01 -26.52 9.56
C LEU A 73 -17.60 -26.85 11.00
N GLU A 74 -17.84 -25.92 11.94
CA GLU A 74 -17.47 -26.06 13.35
C GLU A 74 -18.58 -26.82 14.14
N LYS A 75 -18.17 -27.78 14.94
CA LYS A 75 -19.11 -28.64 15.72
C LYS A 75 -19.00 -28.42 17.22
N GLU A 76 -17.82 -28.08 17.71
CA GLU A 76 -17.54 -28.11 19.16
C GLU A 76 -17.70 -26.72 19.82
N TRP A 77 -17.41 -25.64 19.08
CA TRP A 77 -17.47 -24.26 19.57
C TRP A 77 -16.78 -24.06 20.93
N THR A 78 -15.58 -24.63 21.05
CA THR A 78 -14.78 -24.55 22.28
C THR A 78 -14.39 -23.11 22.59
N GLU A 79 -14.62 -22.69 23.82
CA GLU A 79 -14.16 -21.40 24.34
C GLU A 79 -12.68 -21.46 24.72
N TYR A 80 -11.88 -20.57 24.13
CA TYR A 80 -10.46 -20.40 24.45
C TYR A 80 -10.21 -19.02 25.07
N PRO A 81 -9.22 -18.87 25.98
CA PRO A 81 -8.79 -17.55 26.41
C PRO A 81 -8.09 -16.84 25.26
N VAL A 82 -8.60 -15.67 24.87
CA VAL A 82 -8.06 -14.85 23.79
C VAL A 82 -7.31 -13.64 24.35
N LEU A 83 -6.05 -13.49 23.96
CA LEU A 83 -5.21 -12.34 24.24
C LEU A 83 -5.06 -11.53 22.95
N HIS A 84 -5.86 -10.49 22.80
CA HIS A 84 -5.85 -9.60 21.64
C HIS A 84 -5.02 -8.37 21.94
N LEU A 85 -3.88 -8.22 21.26
CA LEU A 85 -2.99 -7.06 21.27
C LEU A 85 -3.22 -6.21 20.04
N ASP A 86 -3.74 -5.00 20.24
CA ASP A 86 -3.94 -4.01 19.18
C ASP A 86 -2.99 -2.82 19.40
N LEU A 87 -2.08 -2.58 18.45
CA LEU A 87 -1.14 -1.46 18.50
C LEU A 87 -1.59 -0.23 17.69
N THR A 88 -2.83 -0.21 17.18
CA THR A 88 -3.33 0.90 16.33
C THR A 88 -3.64 2.18 17.11
N GLY A 89 -4.01 2.07 18.38
CA GLY A 89 -4.60 3.15 19.19
C GLY A 89 -3.61 4.20 19.72
N SER A 90 -2.29 4.07 19.48
CA SER A 90 -1.26 4.92 20.06
C SER A 90 -0.39 5.57 19.00
N SER A 91 0.19 6.74 19.34
CA SER A 91 1.27 7.38 18.57
C SER A 91 2.60 7.03 19.22
N TYR A 92 3.52 6.46 18.45
CA TYR A 92 4.80 5.95 18.95
C TYR A 92 5.93 6.92 18.62
N THR A 93 6.09 7.98 19.41
CA THR A 93 7.15 8.99 19.23
C THR A 93 8.42 8.68 20.04
N ASP A 94 8.32 7.79 21.01
CA ASP A 94 9.40 7.29 21.86
C ASP A 94 9.06 5.92 22.45
N ILE A 95 10.07 5.25 23.01
CA ILE A 95 9.93 3.87 23.52
C ILE A 95 8.95 3.78 24.71
N SER A 96 8.79 4.86 25.49
CA SER A 96 7.90 4.87 26.65
C SER A 96 6.44 4.69 26.21
N GLN A 97 6.05 5.20 25.06
CA GLN A 97 4.70 5.06 24.51
C GLN A 97 4.38 3.58 24.19
N LEU A 98 5.34 2.83 23.65
CA LEU A 98 5.17 1.40 23.45
C LEU A 98 5.01 0.67 24.79
N ASN A 99 5.85 0.97 25.77
CA ASN A 99 5.78 0.34 27.09
C ASN A 99 4.45 0.64 27.78
N ILE A 100 3.95 1.87 27.68
CA ILE A 100 2.62 2.23 28.20
C ILE A 100 1.52 1.44 27.49
N SER A 101 1.56 1.32 26.19
CA SER A 101 0.57 0.56 25.41
C SER A 101 0.57 -0.92 25.79
N LEU A 102 1.74 -1.54 25.89
CA LEU A 102 1.87 -2.94 26.34
C LEU A 102 1.41 -3.14 27.77
N ASP A 103 1.76 -2.21 28.68
CA ASP A 103 1.32 -2.24 30.08
C ASP A 103 -0.20 -2.16 30.20
N GLN A 104 -0.86 -1.31 29.42
CA GLN A 104 -2.33 -1.21 29.42
C GLN A 104 -3.00 -2.53 29.01
N HIS A 105 -2.50 -3.22 27.99
CA HIS A 105 -3.00 -4.53 27.58
C HIS A 105 -2.76 -5.58 28.68
N LEU A 106 -1.57 -5.59 29.26
CA LEU A 106 -1.24 -6.52 30.34
C LEU A 106 -2.15 -6.31 31.55
N ARG A 107 -2.38 -5.08 32.01
CA ARG A 107 -3.29 -4.77 33.13
C ARG A 107 -4.72 -5.25 32.86
N LYS A 108 -5.20 -5.09 31.62
CA LYS A 108 -6.52 -5.59 31.22
C LYS A 108 -6.58 -7.13 31.36
N TRP A 109 -5.58 -7.84 30.89
CA TRP A 109 -5.53 -9.30 30.97
C TRP A 109 -5.26 -9.81 32.39
N GLU A 110 -4.39 -9.11 33.15
CA GLU A 110 -4.15 -9.40 34.55
C GLU A 110 -5.44 -9.32 35.38
N SER A 111 -6.22 -8.26 35.16
CA SER A 111 -7.54 -8.14 35.79
C SER A 111 -8.52 -9.23 35.35
N LEU A 112 -8.50 -9.60 34.05
CA LEU A 112 -9.40 -10.62 33.50
C LEU A 112 -9.08 -12.03 34.03
N TYR A 113 -7.80 -12.33 34.26
CA TYR A 113 -7.33 -13.66 34.67
C TYR A 113 -6.83 -13.74 36.12
N ASP A 114 -7.14 -12.73 36.93
CA ASP A 114 -6.84 -12.67 38.38
C ASP A 114 -5.33 -12.80 38.66
N VAL A 115 -4.50 -12.12 37.87
CA VAL A 115 -3.04 -12.09 38.04
C VAL A 115 -2.64 -10.86 38.86
N THR A 116 -1.88 -11.10 39.95
CA THR A 116 -1.17 -10.00 40.62
C THR A 116 0.27 -10.00 40.13
N PRO A 117 0.72 -8.96 39.39
CA PRO A 117 2.06 -8.93 38.86
C PRO A 117 3.11 -8.89 39.97
N VAL A 118 4.14 -9.73 39.83
CA VAL A 118 5.28 -9.81 40.79
C VAL A 118 6.49 -9.06 40.24
N SER A 119 6.48 -8.76 38.95
CA SER A 119 7.56 -8.07 38.22
C SER A 119 7.00 -6.90 37.42
N GLU A 120 7.82 -5.88 37.23
CA GLU A 120 7.51 -4.79 36.28
C GLU A 120 7.90 -5.14 34.83
N ASP A 121 8.72 -6.21 34.64
CA ASP A 121 9.12 -6.64 33.31
C ASP A 121 7.92 -7.14 32.48
N LEU A 122 7.65 -6.46 31.36
CA LEU A 122 6.48 -6.71 30.52
C LEU A 122 6.46 -8.14 29.96
N SER A 123 7.62 -8.68 29.61
CA SER A 123 7.73 -10.05 29.09
C SER A 123 7.43 -11.11 30.16
N SER A 124 7.85 -10.88 31.38
CA SER A 124 7.54 -11.75 32.53
C SER A 124 6.06 -11.72 32.87
N ARG A 125 5.47 -10.52 32.92
CA ARG A 125 4.02 -10.36 33.16
C ARG A 125 3.20 -11.04 32.07
N PHE A 126 3.62 -10.95 30.81
CA PHE A 126 2.94 -11.63 29.69
C PHE A 126 2.97 -13.16 29.85
N LYS A 127 4.10 -13.74 30.32
CA LYS A 127 4.18 -15.18 30.65
C LYS A 127 3.20 -15.56 31.73
N ASP A 128 3.10 -14.77 32.82
CA ASP A 128 2.21 -15.02 33.95
C ASP A 128 0.74 -14.96 33.55
N VAL A 129 0.37 -14.00 32.68
CA VAL A 129 -0.96 -13.88 32.07
C VAL A 129 -1.32 -15.13 31.26
N ILE A 130 -0.42 -15.62 30.40
CA ILE A 130 -0.64 -16.82 29.60
C ILE A 130 -0.90 -18.03 30.52
N ASP A 131 -0.09 -18.23 31.54
CA ASP A 131 -0.25 -19.34 32.47
C ASP A 131 -1.55 -19.24 33.28
N ALA A 132 -1.92 -18.04 33.71
CA ALA A 132 -3.15 -17.82 34.47
C ALA A 132 -4.40 -18.02 33.59
N ALA A 133 -4.39 -17.51 32.37
CA ALA A 133 -5.46 -17.69 31.42
C ALA A 133 -5.72 -19.19 31.11
N CYS A 134 -4.64 -19.95 30.88
CA CYS A 134 -4.75 -21.40 30.70
C CYS A 134 -5.35 -22.11 31.93
N ARG A 135 -4.90 -21.74 33.14
CA ARG A 135 -5.44 -22.32 34.40
C ARG A 135 -6.90 -21.98 34.63
N LYS A 136 -7.30 -20.72 34.34
CA LYS A 136 -8.66 -20.23 34.62
C LYS A 136 -9.69 -20.85 33.70
N ILE A 137 -9.39 -20.97 32.40
CA ILE A 137 -10.32 -21.50 31.39
C ILE A 137 -10.15 -23.01 31.19
N GLY A 138 -9.00 -23.59 31.53
CA GLY A 138 -8.69 -24.99 31.28
C GLY A 138 -8.34 -25.30 29.82
N GLN A 139 -8.13 -24.29 29.02
CA GLN A 139 -7.78 -24.37 27.60
C GLN A 139 -6.48 -23.61 27.30
N LYS A 140 -5.83 -23.95 26.16
CA LYS A 140 -4.66 -23.21 25.67
C LYS A 140 -5.07 -21.83 25.18
N VAL A 141 -4.14 -20.86 25.26
CA VAL A 141 -4.36 -19.48 24.90
C VAL A 141 -4.33 -19.28 23.39
N VAL A 142 -5.17 -18.40 22.90
CA VAL A 142 -5.12 -17.82 21.56
C VAL A 142 -4.53 -16.41 21.64
N ILE A 143 -3.57 -16.12 20.77
CA ILE A 143 -2.91 -14.81 20.72
C ILE A 143 -3.22 -14.17 19.35
N LEU A 144 -3.84 -13.01 19.37
CA LEU A 144 -4.15 -12.21 18.18
C LEU A 144 -3.42 -10.88 18.28
N ILE A 145 -2.65 -10.52 17.25
CA ILE A 145 -1.86 -9.28 17.22
C ILE A 145 -2.22 -8.51 15.96
N ASP A 146 -2.77 -7.31 16.12
CA ASP A 146 -3.07 -6.43 15.00
C ASP A 146 -2.04 -5.29 14.90
N GLU A 147 -1.61 -5.01 13.66
CA GLU A 147 -0.61 -4.00 13.29
C GLU A 147 0.71 -4.07 14.09
N TYR A 148 1.31 -5.26 14.14
CA TYR A 148 2.50 -5.59 14.95
C TYR A 148 3.69 -4.61 14.75
N GLU A 149 3.83 -4.03 13.57
CA GLU A 149 4.95 -3.17 13.17
C GLU A 149 4.65 -1.67 13.28
N LYS A 150 3.48 -1.28 13.75
CA LYS A 150 3.06 0.13 13.82
C LYS A 150 4.11 1.04 14.48
N PRO A 151 4.74 0.69 15.64
CA PRO A 151 5.77 1.52 16.23
C PRO A 151 7.00 1.73 15.33
N ILE A 152 7.32 0.75 14.48
CA ILE A 152 8.45 0.81 13.55
C ILE A 152 8.11 1.67 12.33
N ILE A 153 6.93 1.47 11.73
CA ILE A 153 6.50 2.23 10.54
C ILE A 153 6.34 3.72 10.85
N ASP A 154 5.81 4.07 12.02
CA ASP A 154 5.64 5.46 12.41
C ASP A 154 6.97 6.22 12.51
N ASN A 155 8.09 5.48 12.64
CA ASN A 155 9.45 6.00 12.81
C ASN A 155 10.42 5.56 11.69
N ILE A 156 9.92 5.26 10.51
CA ILE A 156 10.72 4.76 9.39
C ILE A 156 11.84 5.71 8.95
N ASP A 157 11.71 6.98 9.27
CA ASP A 157 12.68 8.05 9.01
C ASP A 157 13.72 8.23 10.15
N ASN A 158 13.61 7.45 11.26
CA ASN A 158 14.53 7.47 12.39
C ASN A 158 15.09 6.05 12.69
N PRO A 159 16.23 5.66 12.08
CA PRO A 159 16.80 4.32 12.23
C PRO A 159 17.14 3.92 13.66
N GLU A 160 17.55 4.87 14.49
CA GLU A 160 17.91 4.59 15.89
C GLU A 160 16.67 4.21 16.72
N LEU A 161 15.59 4.98 16.55
CA LEU A 161 14.32 4.73 17.24
C LEU A 161 13.64 3.46 16.72
N MET A 162 13.69 3.22 15.40
CA MET A 162 13.25 1.95 14.82
C MET A 162 13.92 0.73 15.46
N GLU A 163 15.24 0.80 15.64
CA GLU A 163 16.01 -0.29 16.26
C GLU A 163 15.64 -0.48 17.75
N GLN A 164 15.34 0.58 18.48
CA GLN A 164 14.86 0.48 19.86
C GLN A 164 13.48 -0.21 19.92
N PHE A 165 12.54 0.21 19.10
CA PHE A 165 11.21 -0.44 19.01
C PHE A 165 11.32 -1.91 18.60
N ARG A 166 12.18 -2.20 17.64
CA ARG A 166 12.43 -3.58 17.19
C ARG A 166 12.88 -4.49 18.31
N ARG A 167 13.85 -4.03 19.13
CA ARG A 167 14.39 -4.82 20.25
C ARG A 167 13.33 -5.06 21.33
N GLU A 168 12.57 -4.04 21.67
CA GLU A 168 11.51 -4.14 22.67
C GLU A 168 10.41 -5.12 22.22
N LEU A 169 9.92 -4.98 21.00
CA LEU A 169 8.94 -5.89 20.41
C LEU A 169 9.49 -7.33 20.30
N GLN A 170 10.76 -7.50 19.90
CA GLN A 170 11.40 -8.80 19.86
C GLN A 170 11.43 -9.46 21.24
N GLY A 171 11.78 -8.71 22.29
CA GLY A 171 11.77 -9.20 23.67
C GLY A 171 10.36 -9.64 24.08
N PHE A 172 9.37 -8.81 23.86
CA PHE A 172 7.98 -9.09 24.21
C PHE A 172 7.42 -10.32 23.46
N TYR A 173 7.56 -10.37 22.14
CA TYR A 173 7.04 -11.48 21.34
C TYR A 173 7.82 -12.80 21.49
N SER A 174 9.06 -12.75 22.02
CA SER A 174 9.82 -13.97 22.31
C SER A 174 9.12 -14.91 23.31
N VAL A 175 8.23 -14.34 24.14
CA VAL A 175 7.38 -15.06 25.08
C VAL A 175 6.52 -16.11 24.37
N ILE A 176 6.01 -15.80 23.18
CA ILE A 176 5.17 -16.71 22.37
C ILE A 176 5.90 -18.02 22.11
N LYS A 177 7.19 -17.97 21.74
CA LYS A 177 8.00 -19.17 21.56
C LYS A 177 8.22 -19.94 22.87
N GLY A 178 8.56 -19.21 23.93
CA GLY A 178 8.82 -19.82 25.25
C GLY A 178 7.58 -20.50 25.87
N LYS A 179 6.39 -20.14 25.41
CA LYS A 179 5.09 -20.69 25.87
C LYS A 179 4.39 -21.57 24.83
N ASP A 180 5.12 -22.13 23.88
CA ASP A 180 4.54 -22.93 22.78
C ASP A 180 3.49 -23.96 23.25
N ASN A 181 3.79 -24.69 24.31
CA ASN A 181 2.86 -25.73 24.84
C ASN A 181 1.55 -25.16 25.39
N ALA A 182 1.52 -23.90 25.80
CA ALA A 182 0.37 -23.20 26.34
C ALA A 182 -0.47 -22.49 25.26
N ILE A 183 0.03 -22.39 24.02
CA ILE A 183 -0.63 -21.68 22.93
C ILE A 183 -1.39 -22.66 22.04
N ARG A 184 -2.66 -22.37 21.73
CA ARG A 184 -3.51 -23.06 20.76
C ARG A 184 -3.28 -22.52 19.35
N PHE A 185 -3.23 -21.18 19.22
CA PHE A 185 -3.17 -20.48 17.95
C PHE A 185 -2.59 -19.10 18.16
N ALA A 186 -1.82 -18.61 17.19
CA ALA A 186 -1.38 -17.21 17.15
C ALA A 186 -1.48 -16.67 15.73
N PHE A 187 -2.09 -15.51 15.59
CA PHE A 187 -2.26 -14.80 14.33
C PHE A 187 -1.79 -13.37 14.44
N LEU A 188 -0.88 -12.99 13.54
CA LEU A 188 -0.25 -11.70 13.54
C LEU A 188 -0.56 -10.98 12.22
N THR A 189 -0.99 -9.73 12.31
CA THR A 189 -1.25 -8.91 11.11
C THR A 189 -0.43 -7.64 11.08
N GLY A 190 -0.21 -7.14 9.87
CA GLY A 190 0.40 -5.86 9.61
C GLY A 190 0.13 -5.34 8.21
N VAL A 191 0.58 -4.13 7.93
CA VAL A 191 0.57 -3.55 6.58
C VAL A 191 1.77 -4.06 5.79
N THR A 192 2.94 -4.11 6.43
CA THR A 192 4.20 -4.52 5.80
C THR A 192 4.81 -5.72 6.50
N LYS A 193 5.91 -6.24 5.95
CA LYS A 193 6.75 -7.26 6.59
C LYS A 193 7.97 -6.64 7.29
N LEU A 194 7.94 -5.34 7.50
CA LEU A 194 9.04 -4.59 8.09
C LEU A 194 9.38 -5.12 9.49
N GLY A 195 10.65 -5.45 9.72
CA GLY A 195 11.10 -6.01 10.98
C GLY A 195 10.65 -7.45 11.28
N LYS A 196 9.75 -8.05 10.48
CA LYS A 196 9.21 -9.41 10.72
C LYS A 196 10.30 -10.44 11.00
N MET A 197 11.32 -10.53 10.12
CA MET A 197 12.41 -11.50 10.24
C MET A 197 13.19 -11.35 11.56
N SER A 198 13.40 -10.14 12.02
CA SER A 198 14.17 -9.87 13.24
C SER A 198 13.33 -9.93 14.51
N ILE A 199 12.11 -9.40 14.49
CA ILE A 199 11.18 -9.41 15.63
C ILE A 199 10.78 -10.84 15.97
N PHE A 200 10.47 -11.64 14.94
CA PHE A 200 10.02 -13.02 15.10
C PHE A 200 11.13 -14.05 14.82
N SER A 201 12.41 -13.66 14.90
CA SER A 201 13.56 -14.58 14.70
C SER A 201 13.50 -15.82 15.61
N GLY A 202 12.79 -15.70 16.73
CA GLY A 202 12.48 -16.79 17.63
C GLY A 202 11.37 -17.73 17.16
N LEU A 203 10.44 -17.29 16.30
CA LEU A 203 9.29 -18.07 15.81
C LEU A 203 9.57 -18.63 14.42
N ASN A 204 10.47 -19.63 14.34
CA ASN A 204 10.91 -20.23 13.07
C ASN A 204 9.77 -20.97 12.33
N ASN A 205 8.66 -21.23 13.01
CA ASN A 205 7.46 -21.92 12.51
C ASN A 205 6.30 -20.97 12.16
N LEU A 206 6.57 -19.67 12.08
CA LEU A 206 5.58 -18.65 11.67
C LEU A 206 5.29 -18.80 10.17
N ASN A 207 4.10 -19.28 9.83
CA ASN A 207 3.65 -19.46 8.46
C ASN A 207 3.16 -18.13 7.88
N ASP A 208 3.88 -17.58 6.92
CA ASP A 208 3.50 -16.37 6.21
C ASP A 208 2.54 -16.69 5.07
N ILE A 209 1.28 -16.32 5.24
CA ILE A 209 0.22 -16.55 4.25
C ILE A 209 -0.03 -15.33 3.35
N SER A 210 0.81 -14.30 3.43
CA SER A 210 0.59 -13.06 2.67
C SER A 210 0.61 -13.27 1.15
N MET A 211 1.42 -14.22 0.68
CA MET A 211 1.52 -14.57 -0.75
C MET A 211 1.07 -16.02 -1.02
N ASP A 212 0.20 -16.57 -0.17
CA ASP A 212 -0.36 -17.90 -0.35
C ASP A 212 -1.70 -17.80 -1.11
N ALA A 213 -1.75 -18.38 -2.30
CA ALA A 213 -2.95 -18.36 -3.17
C ALA A 213 -4.22 -18.89 -2.47
N ARG A 214 -4.07 -19.81 -1.50
CA ARG A 214 -5.18 -20.39 -0.73
C ARG A 214 -5.90 -19.37 0.17
N TYR A 215 -5.24 -18.24 0.47
CA TYR A 215 -5.70 -17.17 1.35
C TYR A 215 -5.63 -15.80 0.69
N ALA A 216 -5.53 -15.74 -0.64
CA ALA A 216 -5.40 -14.49 -1.38
C ALA A 216 -6.59 -13.55 -1.15
N ASP A 217 -7.78 -14.10 -1.04
CA ASP A 217 -9.06 -13.40 -0.83
C ASP A 217 -9.57 -13.42 0.60
N ILE A 218 -8.76 -13.85 1.58
CA ILE A 218 -9.15 -13.82 3.01
C ILE A 218 -9.48 -12.39 3.49
N CYS A 219 -8.87 -11.39 2.86
CA CYS A 219 -9.20 -9.97 2.97
C CYS A 219 -9.47 -9.41 1.56
N GLY A 220 -10.32 -8.40 1.46
CA GLY A 220 -10.77 -7.88 0.18
C GLY A 220 -12.12 -8.48 -0.25
N ILE A 221 -12.63 -8.04 -1.38
CA ILE A 221 -13.88 -8.52 -1.98
C ILE A 221 -13.57 -9.00 -3.39
N SER A 222 -13.85 -10.28 -3.70
CA SER A 222 -13.68 -10.82 -5.04
C SER A 222 -14.82 -10.39 -5.96
N GLU A 223 -14.65 -10.52 -7.29
CA GLU A 223 -15.70 -10.23 -8.25
C GLU A 223 -16.95 -11.10 -8.04
N GLN A 224 -16.75 -12.36 -7.66
CA GLN A 224 -17.87 -13.27 -7.34
C GLN A 224 -18.65 -12.79 -6.12
N GLU A 225 -17.96 -12.36 -5.08
CA GLU A 225 -18.57 -11.79 -3.87
C GLU A 225 -19.27 -10.46 -4.16
N LEU A 226 -18.65 -9.60 -4.98
CA LEU A 226 -19.29 -8.36 -5.44
C LEU A 226 -20.66 -8.65 -6.09
N LYS A 227 -20.70 -9.61 -7.01
CA LYS A 227 -21.94 -10.00 -7.67
C LYS A 227 -22.96 -10.62 -6.72
N SER A 228 -22.49 -11.43 -5.77
CA SER A 228 -23.38 -12.17 -4.85
C SER A 228 -23.98 -11.30 -3.75
N TYR A 229 -23.19 -10.40 -3.16
CA TYR A 229 -23.59 -9.58 -2.02
C TYR A 229 -24.10 -8.20 -2.41
N PHE A 230 -23.62 -7.63 -3.53
CA PHE A 230 -23.83 -6.22 -3.87
C PHE A 230 -24.54 -5.99 -5.23
N GLY A 231 -25.13 -7.00 -5.85
CA GLY A 231 -25.81 -6.85 -7.16
C GLY A 231 -26.83 -5.71 -7.20
N GLU A 232 -27.71 -5.61 -6.18
CA GLU A 232 -28.69 -4.51 -6.09
C GLU A 232 -27.99 -3.14 -5.84
N SER A 233 -26.88 -3.12 -5.12
CA SER A 233 -26.10 -1.90 -4.92
C SER A 233 -25.45 -1.42 -6.21
N VAL A 234 -24.95 -2.34 -7.03
CA VAL A 234 -24.39 -2.03 -8.37
C VAL A 234 -25.47 -1.48 -9.28
N LYS A 235 -26.66 -2.07 -9.27
CA LYS A 235 -27.79 -1.60 -10.07
C LYS A 235 -28.20 -0.17 -9.68
N THR A 236 -28.34 0.10 -8.38
CA THR A 236 -28.64 1.44 -7.87
C THR A 236 -27.54 2.44 -8.27
N LEU A 237 -26.27 2.06 -8.12
CA LEU A 237 -25.13 2.89 -8.49
C LEU A 237 -25.13 3.20 -10.00
N ALA A 238 -25.44 2.20 -10.85
CA ALA A 238 -25.53 2.36 -12.29
C ALA A 238 -26.62 3.37 -12.67
N GLU A 239 -27.84 3.22 -12.14
CA GLU A 239 -28.97 4.13 -12.37
C GLU A 239 -28.62 5.57 -11.95
N MET A 240 -28.04 5.76 -10.77
CA MET A 240 -27.66 7.08 -10.23
C MET A 240 -26.56 7.78 -11.04
N ASN A 241 -25.74 7.02 -11.79
CA ASN A 241 -24.64 7.56 -12.60
C ASN A 241 -24.92 7.51 -14.11
N GLY A 242 -26.12 7.11 -14.54
CA GLY A 242 -26.49 7.03 -15.96
C GLY A 242 -25.70 5.99 -16.74
N LEU A 243 -25.33 4.89 -16.10
CA LEU A 243 -24.56 3.78 -16.66
C LEU A 243 -25.45 2.54 -16.80
N SER A 244 -25.14 1.67 -17.74
CA SER A 244 -25.63 0.28 -17.70
C SER A 244 -24.94 -0.49 -16.55
N GLU A 245 -25.52 -1.59 -16.10
CA GLU A 245 -24.90 -2.44 -15.08
C GLU A 245 -23.51 -2.94 -15.52
N GLU A 246 -23.36 -3.30 -16.80
CA GLU A 246 -22.07 -3.76 -17.36
C GLU A 246 -20.99 -2.66 -17.32
N GLU A 247 -21.36 -1.43 -17.70
CA GLU A 247 -20.46 -0.27 -17.61
C GLU A 247 -20.12 0.05 -16.15
N CYS A 248 -21.08 -0.11 -15.24
CA CYS A 248 -20.87 0.09 -13.81
C CYS A 248 -19.86 -0.94 -13.25
N TYR A 249 -20.00 -2.25 -13.55
CA TYR A 249 -19.03 -3.27 -13.18
C TYR A 249 -17.62 -2.97 -13.73
N LYS A 250 -17.51 -2.59 -15.01
CA LYS A 250 -16.23 -2.22 -15.62
C LYS A 250 -15.59 -1.02 -14.90
N LYS A 251 -16.41 -0.01 -14.55
CA LYS A 251 -15.93 1.17 -13.84
C LYS A 251 -15.52 0.85 -12.41
N LEU A 252 -16.28 0.03 -11.69
CA LEU A 252 -15.90 -0.47 -10.36
C LEU A 252 -14.55 -1.21 -10.42
N ALA A 253 -14.38 -2.08 -11.43
CA ALA A 253 -13.14 -2.83 -11.61
C ALA A 253 -11.97 -1.89 -11.91
N SER A 254 -12.10 -0.94 -12.84
CA SER A 254 -11.01 -0.01 -13.16
C SER A 254 -10.63 0.88 -11.98
N MET A 255 -11.59 1.22 -11.11
CA MET A 255 -11.37 2.13 -9.98
C MET A 255 -10.85 1.43 -8.72
N TYR A 256 -11.32 0.22 -8.38
CA TYR A 256 -11.15 -0.34 -7.04
C TYR A 256 -10.66 -1.78 -6.98
N ASP A 257 -10.63 -2.50 -8.12
CA ASP A 257 -10.14 -3.88 -8.23
C ASP A 257 -8.63 -3.94 -8.49
N GLY A 258 -8.13 -5.12 -8.81
CA GLY A 258 -6.80 -5.36 -9.37
C GLY A 258 -5.71 -5.60 -8.34
N TYR A 259 -6.04 -5.82 -7.08
CA TYR A 259 -5.06 -6.24 -6.08
C TYR A 259 -4.81 -7.74 -6.18
N HIS A 260 -3.61 -8.12 -6.61
CA HIS A 260 -3.11 -9.49 -6.66
C HIS A 260 -1.97 -9.67 -5.65
N PHE A 261 -2.12 -10.62 -4.74
CA PHE A 261 -1.18 -10.84 -3.65
C PHE A 261 -0.20 -12.00 -3.89
N CYS A 262 -0.37 -12.75 -4.97
CA CYS A 262 0.57 -13.73 -5.49
C CYS A 262 0.27 -13.97 -6.97
N GLU A 263 1.14 -14.72 -7.65
CA GLU A 263 1.06 -14.99 -9.10
C GLU A 263 -0.26 -15.62 -9.54
N ASP A 264 -0.77 -16.57 -8.77
CA ASP A 264 -1.99 -17.33 -9.11
C ASP A 264 -3.24 -16.79 -8.39
N SER A 265 -3.17 -15.58 -7.80
CA SER A 265 -4.31 -15.05 -7.06
C SER A 265 -5.36 -14.42 -7.96
N ILE A 266 -6.62 -14.58 -7.57
CA ILE A 266 -7.70 -13.74 -8.10
C ILE A 266 -7.50 -12.29 -7.67
N GLY A 267 -7.94 -11.34 -8.51
CA GLY A 267 -8.01 -9.93 -8.14
C GLY A 267 -9.07 -9.71 -7.06
N VAL A 268 -8.80 -8.76 -6.16
CA VAL A 268 -9.78 -8.34 -5.15
C VAL A 268 -9.93 -6.83 -5.12
N TYR A 269 -11.15 -6.40 -4.87
CA TYR A 269 -11.52 -5.00 -4.65
C TYR A 269 -11.09 -4.54 -3.26
N ASN A 270 -10.73 -3.25 -3.15
CA ASN A 270 -10.58 -2.60 -1.86
C ASN A 270 -11.97 -2.45 -1.19
N PRO A 271 -12.22 -3.10 -0.04
CA PRO A 271 -13.53 -3.08 0.60
C PRO A 271 -13.97 -1.66 1.01
N PHE A 272 -13.04 -0.85 1.51
CA PHE A 272 -13.35 0.49 1.99
C PHE A 272 -13.84 1.39 0.85
N SER A 273 -13.12 1.43 -0.28
CA SER A 273 -13.50 2.24 -1.43
C SER A 273 -14.81 1.76 -2.04
N LEU A 274 -14.99 0.44 -2.16
CA LEU A 274 -16.18 -0.17 -2.71
C LEU A 274 -17.43 0.17 -1.87
N LEU A 275 -17.37 -0.02 -0.55
CA LEU A 275 -18.50 0.23 0.35
C LEU A 275 -18.87 1.72 0.40
N ASN A 276 -17.88 2.62 0.43
CA ASN A 276 -18.13 4.06 0.36
C ASN A 276 -18.76 4.48 -0.97
N THR A 277 -18.37 3.83 -2.08
CA THR A 277 -18.96 4.08 -3.40
C THR A 277 -20.46 3.73 -3.41
N PHE A 278 -20.82 2.61 -2.81
CA PHE A 278 -22.23 2.20 -2.70
C PHE A 278 -23.02 3.11 -1.75
N ASP A 279 -22.45 3.49 -0.62
CA ASP A 279 -23.13 4.36 0.34
C ASP A 279 -23.39 5.76 -0.24
N ALA A 280 -22.37 6.35 -0.84
CA ALA A 280 -22.48 7.70 -1.43
C ALA A 280 -23.10 7.70 -2.84
N ASN A 281 -23.27 6.55 -3.50
CA ASN A 281 -23.63 6.38 -4.90
C ASN A 281 -22.76 7.22 -5.87
N LYS A 282 -21.47 7.34 -5.57
CA LYS A 282 -20.51 8.15 -6.34
C LYS A 282 -19.14 7.47 -6.41
N PHE A 283 -18.53 7.53 -7.60
CA PHE A 283 -17.15 7.13 -7.80
C PHE A 283 -16.19 8.22 -7.33
N ARG A 284 -15.33 7.93 -6.35
CA ARG A 284 -14.30 8.85 -5.79
C ARG A 284 -13.08 8.07 -5.31
N MET A 285 -12.01 8.78 -4.93
CA MET A 285 -10.77 8.21 -4.42
C MET A 285 -10.81 8.07 -2.89
N TYR A 286 -11.70 7.23 -2.36
CA TYR A 286 -11.98 7.12 -0.92
C TYR A 286 -10.80 6.63 -0.09
N TRP A 287 -9.98 5.71 -0.64
CA TRP A 287 -8.84 5.16 0.08
C TRP A 287 -7.81 6.24 0.44
N PHE A 288 -7.53 7.16 -0.50
CA PHE A 288 -6.59 8.26 -0.30
C PHE A 288 -7.13 9.36 0.62
N GLU A 289 -8.43 9.57 0.70
CA GLU A 289 -9.02 10.54 1.63
C GLU A 289 -8.73 10.19 3.11
N THR A 290 -8.47 8.92 3.42
CA THR A 290 -8.28 8.43 4.80
C THR A 290 -6.86 8.08 5.17
N GLY A 291 -5.93 8.13 4.24
CA GLY A 291 -4.56 7.68 4.49
C GLY A 291 -3.56 8.12 3.45
N THR A 292 -3.17 9.40 3.47
CA THR A 292 -2.04 9.87 2.66
C THR A 292 -0.81 9.00 2.98
N PRO A 293 -0.08 8.49 1.99
CA PRO A 293 1.11 7.65 2.19
C PRO A 293 2.31 8.46 2.70
N THR A 294 2.10 9.30 3.73
CA THR A 294 3.06 10.29 4.17
C THR A 294 4.43 9.69 4.49
N PHE A 295 4.43 8.49 5.12
CA PHE A 295 5.67 7.79 5.42
C PHE A 295 6.40 7.35 4.14
N LEU A 296 5.68 6.77 3.18
CA LEU A 296 6.24 6.28 1.92
C LEU A 296 6.77 7.43 1.05
N VAL A 297 6.00 8.51 0.95
CA VAL A 297 6.38 9.68 0.15
C VAL A 297 7.63 10.37 0.75
N ARG A 298 7.73 10.46 2.09
CA ARG A 298 8.95 10.93 2.77
C ARG A 298 10.12 10.01 2.51
N TYR A 299 9.91 8.70 2.63
CA TYR A 299 10.94 7.69 2.40
C TYR A 299 11.51 7.75 0.98
N LEU A 300 10.65 7.89 -0.03
CA LEU A 300 11.05 8.06 -1.44
C LEU A 300 11.88 9.34 -1.65
N LYS A 301 11.47 10.45 -1.02
CA LYS A 301 12.18 11.73 -1.13
C LYS A 301 13.56 11.69 -0.48
N GLN A 302 13.68 11.15 0.73
CA GLN A 302 14.96 11.04 1.44
C GLN A 302 15.96 10.16 0.71
N GLY A 303 15.49 9.08 0.09
CA GLY A 303 16.32 8.13 -0.67
C GLY A 303 16.68 8.60 -2.08
N ASN A 304 16.29 9.80 -2.52
CA ASN A 304 16.47 10.26 -3.90
C ASN A 304 16.05 9.19 -4.93
N TYR A 305 14.91 8.56 -4.70
CA TYR A 305 14.43 7.46 -5.53
C TYR A 305 13.92 7.96 -6.88
N ASN A 306 14.35 7.30 -7.98
CA ASN A 306 13.80 7.59 -9.29
C ASN A 306 12.38 7.04 -9.38
N LEU A 307 11.39 7.93 -9.51
CA LEU A 307 9.97 7.61 -9.51
C LEU A 307 9.51 6.86 -10.77
N ASP A 308 10.32 6.84 -11.84
CA ASP A 308 10.01 6.04 -13.02
C ASP A 308 10.30 4.54 -12.82
N ASN A 309 11.10 4.23 -11.81
CA ASN A 309 11.30 2.85 -11.39
C ASN A 309 10.14 2.30 -10.52
N ILE A 310 9.03 3.05 -10.40
CA ILE A 310 7.88 2.64 -9.57
C ILE A 310 7.12 1.48 -10.23
N SER A 311 6.83 1.58 -11.53
CA SER A 311 6.30 0.43 -12.28
C SER A 311 7.47 -0.30 -12.91
N LYS A 312 7.87 -1.43 -12.33
CA LYS A 312 9.03 -2.20 -12.80
C LYS A 312 8.64 -3.59 -13.25
N ASN A 313 9.25 -3.96 -14.35
CA ASN A 313 9.39 -5.33 -14.79
C ASN A 313 10.61 -5.98 -14.10
N ASP A 314 10.59 -7.29 -13.96
CA ASP A 314 11.72 -8.10 -13.49
C ASP A 314 12.11 -7.88 -12.00
N VAL A 315 11.14 -7.69 -11.14
CA VAL A 315 11.37 -7.64 -9.68
C VAL A 315 11.52 -9.05 -9.13
N ALA A 316 12.69 -9.38 -8.60
CA ALA A 316 12.94 -10.70 -8.02
C ALA A 316 11.97 -10.98 -6.85
N VAL A 317 11.48 -12.23 -6.77
CA VAL A 317 10.55 -12.68 -5.72
C VAL A 317 11.09 -12.38 -4.32
N GLU A 318 12.38 -12.60 -4.10
CA GLU A 318 13.06 -12.37 -2.83
C GLU A 318 13.01 -10.89 -2.41
N THR A 319 12.97 -9.97 -3.38
CA THR A 319 12.84 -8.52 -3.11
C THR A 319 11.50 -8.20 -2.44
N LEU A 320 10.41 -8.84 -2.88
CA LEU A 320 9.08 -8.60 -2.31
C LEU A 320 8.83 -9.34 -0.99
N THR A 321 9.47 -10.51 -0.82
CA THR A 321 9.31 -11.36 0.36
C THR A 321 10.28 -11.01 1.48
N GLY A 322 11.48 -10.53 1.14
CA GLY A 322 12.53 -10.13 2.07
C GLY A 322 12.42 -8.66 2.44
N ALA A 323 12.07 -8.35 3.67
CA ALA A 323 12.16 -6.98 4.17
C ALA A 323 13.44 -6.79 4.99
N ASN A 324 14.43 -6.10 4.41
CA ASN A 324 15.50 -5.53 5.19
C ASN A 324 14.89 -4.40 6.04
N TYR A 325 14.86 -4.57 7.36
CA TYR A 325 14.24 -3.60 8.27
C TYR A 325 15.05 -2.30 8.42
N VAL A 326 16.34 -2.33 8.06
CA VAL A 326 17.23 -1.15 8.18
C VAL A 326 17.08 -0.22 6.97
N SER A 327 16.89 -0.79 5.78
CA SER A 327 16.71 -0.02 4.54
C SER A 327 15.92 -0.88 3.54
N PRO A 328 14.60 -0.98 3.69
CA PRO A 328 13.78 -1.75 2.77
C PRO A 328 13.80 -1.12 1.37
N ALA A 329 13.82 -1.93 0.32
CA ALA A 329 13.67 -1.40 -1.03
C ALA A 329 12.31 -0.67 -1.15
N PRO A 330 12.25 0.55 -1.69
CA PRO A 330 11.00 1.29 -1.82
C PRO A 330 9.90 0.50 -2.51
N ILE A 331 10.24 -0.27 -3.55
CA ILE A 331 9.30 -1.10 -4.30
C ILE A 331 8.65 -2.18 -3.42
N THR A 332 9.39 -2.73 -2.46
CA THR A 332 8.87 -3.70 -1.47
C THR A 332 7.80 -3.06 -0.59
N LEU A 333 8.10 -1.87 -0.05
CA LEU A 333 7.14 -1.13 0.77
C LEU A 333 5.90 -0.71 -0.01
N MET A 334 6.08 -0.29 -1.27
CA MET A 334 4.97 0.08 -2.15
C MET A 334 4.05 -1.10 -2.43
N TYR A 335 4.61 -2.27 -2.73
CA TYR A 335 3.83 -3.49 -2.93
C TYR A 335 3.08 -3.90 -1.65
N GLN A 336 3.77 -4.01 -0.53
CA GLN A 336 3.17 -4.45 0.74
C GLN A 336 2.12 -3.47 1.25
N ALA A 337 2.33 -2.17 1.07
CA ALA A 337 1.37 -1.13 1.44
C ALA A 337 0.20 -0.97 0.45
N GLY A 338 0.22 -1.66 -0.71
CA GLY A 338 -0.87 -1.71 -1.68
C GLY A 338 -0.85 -0.59 -2.74
N TYR A 339 0.28 0.09 -2.90
CA TYR A 339 0.46 1.04 -4.02
C TYR A 339 0.83 0.35 -5.32
N LEU A 340 1.43 -0.83 -5.22
CA LEU A 340 1.71 -1.71 -6.35
C LEU A 340 1.06 -3.08 -6.14
N THR A 341 0.84 -3.78 -7.22
CA THR A 341 0.32 -5.14 -7.27
C THR A 341 1.09 -5.97 -8.29
N ILE A 342 1.01 -7.29 -8.17
CA ILE A 342 1.55 -8.22 -9.16
C ILE A 342 0.62 -8.20 -10.37
N LYS A 343 1.14 -7.87 -11.55
CA LYS A 343 0.40 -7.93 -12.82
C LYS A 343 0.73 -9.18 -13.62
N ASP A 344 1.97 -9.68 -13.48
CA ASP A 344 2.44 -10.85 -14.19
C ASP A 344 3.61 -11.48 -13.43
N TYR A 345 3.90 -12.75 -13.73
CA TYR A 345 5.01 -13.51 -13.17
C TYR A 345 5.78 -14.25 -14.26
N ASP A 346 7.06 -13.95 -14.40
CA ASP A 346 7.96 -14.71 -15.26
C ASP A 346 8.59 -15.87 -14.50
N GLN A 347 8.06 -17.07 -14.74
CA GLN A 347 8.54 -18.30 -14.10
C GLN A 347 10.01 -18.64 -14.50
N ARG A 348 10.46 -18.24 -15.68
CA ARG A 348 11.81 -18.54 -16.16
C ARG A 348 12.87 -17.79 -15.36
N PHE A 349 12.59 -16.54 -15.01
CA PHE A 349 13.51 -15.66 -14.28
C PHE A 349 13.16 -15.51 -12.80
N ASN A 350 12.05 -16.09 -12.35
CA ASN A 350 11.52 -15.95 -10.98
C ASN A 350 11.33 -14.47 -10.59
N THR A 351 10.69 -13.71 -11.50
CA THR A 351 10.48 -12.27 -11.35
C THR A 351 9.03 -11.87 -11.51
N TYR A 352 8.62 -10.81 -10.81
CA TYR A 352 7.31 -10.20 -10.92
C TYR A 352 7.33 -8.91 -11.74
N ASN A 353 6.27 -8.70 -12.53
CA ASN A 353 5.95 -7.42 -13.11
C ASN A 353 4.96 -6.70 -12.19
N LEU A 354 5.32 -5.51 -11.75
CA LEU A 354 4.53 -4.72 -10.82
C LEU A 354 4.02 -3.45 -11.49
N ASP A 355 2.75 -3.11 -11.18
CA ASP A 355 2.14 -1.84 -11.57
C ASP A 355 1.08 -1.43 -10.54
N TYR A 356 0.50 -0.26 -10.70
CA TYR A 356 -0.62 0.18 -9.88
C TYR A 356 -1.79 -0.80 -9.97
N PRO A 357 -2.49 -1.10 -8.86
CA PRO A 357 -3.65 -2.00 -8.91
C PRO A 357 -4.76 -1.42 -9.79
N ASN A 358 -5.07 -0.13 -9.64
CA ASN A 358 -6.21 0.52 -10.27
C ASN A 358 -6.02 2.05 -10.38
N GLU A 359 -7.00 2.73 -10.98
CA GLU A 359 -6.97 4.17 -11.22
C GLU A 359 -7.06 4.99 -9.92
N GLU A 360 -7.76 4.53 -8.88
CA GLU A 360 -7.80 5.21 -7.58
C GLU A 360 -6.39 5.33 -6.99
N VAL A 361 -5.66 4.22 -6.96
CA VAL A 361 -4.31 4.17 -6.38
C VAL A 361 -3.34 4.98 -7.21
N LYS A 362 -3.35 4.80 -8.54
CA LYS A 362 -2.47 5.51 -9.46
C LYS A 362 -2.64 7.03 -9.32
N SER A 363 -3.87 7.51 -9.47
CA SER A 363 -4.16 8.95 -9.42
C SER A 363 -3.91 9.54 -8.05
N GLY A 364 -4.33 8.85 -6.97
CA GLY A 364 -4.11 9.32 -5.60
C GLY A 364 -2.64 9.37 -5.21
N PHE A 365 -1.85 8.36 -5.62
CA PHE A 365 -0.42 8.33 -5.35
C PHE A 365 0.33 9.44 -6.09
N LEU A 366 0.05 9.63 -7.39
CA LEU A 366 0.62 10.73 -8.17
C LEU A 366 0.26 12.09 -7.58
N ASN A 367 -0.99 12.28 -7.13
CA ASN A 367 -1.40 13.50 -6.44
C ASN A 367 -0.62 13.71 -5.12
N SER A 368 -0.41 12.66 -4.33
CA SER A 368 0.39 12.75 -3.10
C SER A 368 1.86 13.09 -3.37
N LEU A 369 2.42 12.55 -4.44
CA LEU A 369 3.78 12.90 -4.89
C LEU A 369 3.84 14.36 -5.34
N SER A 370 2.82 14.86 -6.06
CA SER A 370 2.79 16.25 -6.53
C SER A 370 2.80 17.25 -5.37
N HIS A 371 2.08 16.98 -4.28
CA HIS A 371 2.10 17.82 -3.07
C HIS A 371 3.50 17.95 -2.45
N LEU A 372 4.34 16.92 -2.58
CA LEU A 372 5.68 16.93 -2.00
C LEU A 372 6.77 17.43 -2.94
N TYR A 373 6.71 17.00 -4.21
CA TYR A 373 7.72 17.35 -5.22
C TYR A 373 7.39 18.64 -5.96
N ALA A 374 6.12 18.97 -6.06
CA ALA A 374 5.61 20.07 -6.87
C ALA A 374 4.40 20.78 -6.21
N PRO A 375 4.57 21.43 -5.02
CA PRO A 375 3.46 22.04 -4.27
C PRO A 375 2.61 23.03 -5.06
N ALA A 376 3.20 23.73 -6.04
CA ALA A 376 2.48 24.67 -6.90
C ALA A 376 1.43 24.00 -7.79
N LEU A 377 1.61 22.73 -8.17
CA LEU A 377 0.56 21.95 -8.86
C LEU A 377 -0.61 21.65 -7.93
N ALA A 378 -0.32 21.36 -6.68
CA ALA A 378 -1.31 21.01 -5.68
C ALA A 378 -2.13 22.20 -5.18
N GLY A 379 -1.56 23.40 -5.19
CA GLY A 379 -2.23 24.65 -4.79
C GLY A 379 -3.26 25.19 -5.81
N GLY A 380 -3.40 24.55 -6.97
CA GLY A 380 -4.34 24.99 -8.02
C GLY A 380 -3.93 26.25 -8.75
N GLU A 381 -2.74 26.80 -8.48
CA GLU A 381 -2.22 28.00 -9.14
C GLU A 381 -1.86 27.73 -10.62
N LEU A 382 -1.52 26.47 -10.94
CA LEU A 382 -1.22 26.02 -12.29
C LEU A 382 -2.15 24.86 -12.68
N SER A 383 -3.03 25.12 -13.64
CA SER A 383 -3.98 24.12 -14.11
C SER A 383 -3.30 23.07 -14.98
N VAL A 384 -3.21 21.83 -14.53
CA VAL A 384 -2.74 20.67 -15.30
C VAL A 384 -3.44 20.60 -16.67
N TYR A 385 -4.72 20.99 -16.76
CA TYR A 385 -5.47 21.02 -18.01
C TYR A 385 -4.90 22.00 -19.06
N GLN A 386 -4.21 23.05 -18.63
CA GLN A 386 -3.58 23.99 -19.58
C GLN A 386 -2.33 23.36 -20.20
N PHE A 387 -1.52 22.64 -19.42
CA PHE A 387 -0.40 21.87 -19.94
C PHE A 387 -0.85 20.81 -20.95
N ILE A 388 -1.93 20.07 -20.64
CA ILE A 388 -2.51 19.07 -21.56
C ILE A 388 -2.88 19.74 -22.90
N ARG A 389 -3.59 20.85 -22.85
CA ARG A 389 -4.00 21.57 -24.08
C ARG A 389 -2.84 22.07 -24.92
N ASP A 390 -1.76 22.52 -24.26
CA ASP A 390 -0.59 23.00 -24.96
C ASP A 390 0.12 21.85 -25.69
N ILE A 391 0.36 20.72 -25.02
CA ILE A 391 1.03 19.57 -25.65
C ILE A 391 0.17 18.86 -26.72
N GLU A 392 -1.17 18.73 -26.50
CA GLU A 392 -2.06 18.16 -27.50
C GLU A 392 -2.16 19.00 -28.79
N LYS A 393 -1.92 20.30 -28.70
CA LYS A 393 -1.90 21.23 -29.84
C LYS A 393 -0.51 21.43 -30.43
N GLY A 394 0.53 20.86 -29.86
CA GLY A 394 1.90 21.12 -30.27
C GLY A 394 2.38 22.54 -29.95
N ASN A 395 1.72 23.24 -29.00
CA ASN A 395 2.09 24.59 -28.60
C ASN A 395 3.24 24.57 -27.56
N THR A 396 4.42 24.29 -28.03
CA THR A 396 5.61 24.08 -27.22
C THR A 396 6.02 25.36 -26.47
N GLU A 397 5.86 26.53 -27.08
CA GLU A 397 6.21 27.82 -26.47
C GLU A 397 5.37 28.07 -25.21
N SER A 398 4.05 27.87 -25.29
CA SER A 398 3.16 28.02 -24.14
C SER A 398 3.44 26.96 -23.07
N PHE A 399 3.69 25.72 -23.47
CA PHE A 399 4.08 24.63 -22.57
C PHE A 399 5.37 24.98 -21.80
N MET A 400 6.43 25.41 -22.50
CA MET A 400 7.71 25.73 -21.88
C MET A 400 7.63 26.99 -21.00
N SER A 401 6.87 27.99 -21.41
CA SER A 401 6.63 29.18 -20.56
C SER A 401 5.97 28.83 -19.24
N ARG A 402 4.96 27.95 -19.25
CA ARG A 402 4.30 27.47 -18.03
C ARG A 402 5.24 26.60 -17.19
N LEU A 403 6.02 25.75 -17.84
CA LEU A 403 6.97 24.86 -17.19
C LEU A 403 8.07 25.65 -16.47
N THR A 404 8.61 26.69 -17.12
CA THR A 404 9.58 27.60 -16.50
C THR A 404 9.00 28.33 -15.29
N ALA A 405 7.78 28.87 -15.44
CA ALA A 405 7.09 29.54 -14.33
C ALA A 405 6.83 28.57 -13.16
N PHE A 406 6.48 27.33 -13.47
CA PHE A 406 6.27 26.28 -12.48
C PHE A 406 7.55 25.98 -11.67
N PHE A 407 8.68 25.76 -12.34
CA PHE A 407 9.94 25.48 -11.65
C PHE A 407 10.45 26.71 -10.88
N ALA A 408 10.27 27.91 -11.39
CA ALA A 408 10.61 29.15 -10.68
C ALA A 408 9.83 29.26 -9.35
N GLY A 409 8.56 28.89 -9.31
CA GLY A 409 7.73 28.86 -8.10
C GLY A 409 8.15 27.82 -7.07
N ASN A 410 8.88 26.77 -7.45
CA ASN A 410 9.27 25.64 -6.59
C ASN A 410 10.77 25.60 -6.25
N SER A 411 11.58 26.52 -6.72
CA SER A 411 13.06 26.50 -6.63
C SER A 411 13.60 26.37 -5.20
N TYR A 412 12.88 26.89 -4.20
CA TYR A 412 13.31 26.85 -2.79
C TYR A 412 13.27 25.46 -2.17
N MET A 413 12.45 24.56 -2.69
CA MET A 413 12.20 23.23 -2.12
C MET A 413 13.24 22.17 -2.55
N ILE A 414 14.17 22.51 -3.42
CA ILE A 414 15.09 21.55 -4.03
C ILE A 414 16.24 21.22 -3.07
N GLN A 415 16.30 19.96 -2.64
CA GLN A 415 17.39 19.38 -1.87
C GLN A 415 17.89 18.12 -2.60
N GLY A 416 19.21 17.92 -2.69
CA GLY A 416 19.82 16.74 -3.30
C GLY A 416 20.14 16.89 -4.79
N ASP A 417 20.01 15.79 -5.55
CA ASP A 417 20.31 15.76 -6.98
C ASP A 417 19.27 16.55 -7.79
N LEU A 418 19.73 17.64 -8.39
CA LEU A 418 18.90 18.57 -9.13
C LEU A 418 18.31 17.95 -10.40
N GLU A 419 19.10 17.18 -11.14
CA GLU A 419 18.66 16.54 -12.39
C GLU A 419 17.57 15.50 -12.11
N LEU A 420 17.78 14.64 -11.14
CA LEU A 420 16.80 13.66 -10.70
C LEU A 420 15.51 14.33 -10.18
N TYR A 421 15.64 15.47 -9.49
CA TYR A 421 14.46 16.23 -9.05
C TYR A 421 13.62 16.69 -10.24
N PHE A 422 14.25 17.29 -11.26
CA PHE A 422 13.54 17.75 -12.44
C PHE A 422 12.90 16.61 -13.22
N GLN A 423 13.60 15.48 -13.40
CA GLN A 423 13.06 14.28 -14.02
C GLN A 423 11.83 13.76 -13.25
N ASN A 424 11.91 13.65 -11.94
CA ASN A 424 10.80 13.19 -11.10
C ASN A 424 9.58 14.12 -11.20
N VAL A 425 9.78 15.43 -11.12
CA VAL A 425 8.70 16.41 -11.23
C VAL A 425 8.03 16.36 -12.61
N MET A 426 8.83 16.31 -13.68
CA MET A 426 8.32 16.16 -15.04
C MET A 426 7.52 14.84 -15.21
N SER A 427 8.06 13.74 -14.71
CA SER A 427 7.39 12.45 -14.76
C SER A 427 6.04 12.46 -14.02
N ILE A 428 5.99 13.02 -12.80
CA ILE A 428 4.75 13.16 -12.04
C ILE A 428 3.72 13.99 -12.82
N MET A 429 4.14 15.15 -13.29
CA MET A 429 3.28 16.08 -14.00
C MET A 429 2.68 15.45 -15.26
N LEU A 430 3.51 14.84 -16.10
CA LEU A 430 3.09 14.21 -17.34
C LEU A 430 2.20 12.96 -17.10
N LYS A 431 2.51 12.15 -16.08
CA LYS A 431 1.66 11.02 -15.67
C LYS A 431 0.31 11.47 -15.12
N MET A 432 0.26 12.60 -14.39
CA MET A 432 -1.01 13.20 -13.93
C MET A 432 -1.87 13.69 -15.10
N MET A 433 -1.25 14.05 -16.21
CA MET A 433 -1.94 14.41 -17.46
C MET A 433 -2.51 13.19 -18.20
N GLY A 434 -2.30 11.98 -17.69
CA GLY A 434 -2.74 10.74 -18.34
C GLY A 434 -1.84 10.30 -19.49
N LEU A 435 -0.65 10.89 -19.64
CA LEU A 435 0.28 10.56 -20.70
C LEU A 435 1.11 9.33 -20.36
N TYR A 436 1.42 8.54 -21.38
CA TYR A 436 2.36 7.45 -21.25
C TYR A 436 3.79 7.99 -21.38
N VAL A 437 4.42 8.21 -20.23
CA VAL A 437 5.75 8.81 -20.12
C VAL A 437 6.78 7.72 -19.88
N LYS A 438 7.87 7.76 -20.64
CA LYS A 438 9.09 6.97 -20.39
C LYS A 438 10.22 7.93 -20.10
N THR A 439 10.80 7.80 -18.92
CA THR A 439 12.09 8.45 -18.64
C THR A 439 13.21 7.44 -18.81
N GLU A 440 14.44 7.93 -19.01
CA GLU A 440 15.60 7.08 -19.17
C GLU A 440 15.39 6.01 -20.29
N TYR A 441 14.71 6.41 -21.39
CA TYR A 441 14.35 5.48 -22.48
C TYR A 441 15.59 5.00 -23.24
N GLN A 442 15.89 3.72 -23.12
CA GLN A 442 17.07 3.12 -23.76
C GLN A 442 16.89 2.98 -25.26
N THR A 443 17.87 3.45 -26.02
CA THR A 443 18.01 3.26 -27.45
C THR A 443 19.32 2.53 -27.76
N SER A 444 19.53 2.11 -29.01
CA SER A 444 20.81 1.51 -29.44
C SER A 444 22.01 2.44 -29.31
N ASN A 445 21.78 3.77 -29.23
CA ASN A 445 22.82 4.80 -29.28
C ASN A 445 22.94 5.61 -28.00
N GLY A 446 22.18 5.26 -26.97
CA GLY A 446 22.18 5.97 -25.68
C GLY A 446 20.80 5.95 -25.02
N ARG A 447 20.58 6.88 -24.14
CA ARG A 447 19.39 6.99 -23.29
C ARG A 447 18.78 8.38 -23.43
N ILE A 448 17.48 8.43 -23.68
CA ILE A 448 16.70 9.66 -23.76
C ILE A 448 16.16 9.97 -22.37
N ASP A 449 16.30 11.20 -21.88
CA ASP A 449 15.87 11.56 -20.55
C ASP A 449 14.37 11.45 -20.37
N ILE A 450 13.57 12.02 -21.28
CA ILE A 450 12.11 11.93 -21.23
C ILE A 450 11.53 11.77 -22.62
N VAL A 451 10.62 10.80 -22.78
CA VAL A 451 9.82 10.62 -24.01
C VAL A 451 8.36 10.42 -23.61
N PHE A 452 7.46 11.11 -24.27
CA PHE A 452 6.01 10.89 -24.17
C PHE A 452 5.31 11.18 -25.49
N ASP A 453 4.10 10.68 -25.65
CA ASP A 453 3.33 10.87 -26.87
C ASP A 453 1.88 11.27 -26.57
N THR A 454 1.30 12.00 -27.51
CA THR A 454 -0.11 12.33 -27.64
C THR A 454 -0.68 11.65 -28.86
N ASP A 455 -1.94 11.88 -29.18
CA ASP A 455 -2.52 11.34 -30.43
C ASP A 455 -1.77 11.79 -31.69
N LYS A 456 -1.21 13.02 -31.68
CA LYS A 456 -0.61 13.67 -32.87
C LYS A 456 0.89 13.82 -32.80
N TYR A 457 1.47 13.87 -31.59
CA TYR A 457 2.87 14.25 -31.38
C TYR A 457 3.62 13.21 -30.57
N VAL A 458 4.91 13.06 -30.84
CA VAL A 458 5.90 12.43 -29.95
C VAL A 458 6.87 13.50 -29.51
N TYR A 459 7.01 13.65 -28.19
CA TYR A 459 7.95 14.59 -27.59
C TYR A 459 9.19 13.83 -27.10
N ILE A 460 10.36 14.30 -27.53
CA ILE A 460 11.67 13.79 -27.11
C ILE A 460 12.37 14.93 -26.40
N ILE A 461 12.65 14.76 -25.12
CA ILE A 461 13.26 15.80 -24.28
C ILE A 461 14.59 15.28 -23.75
N GLU A 462 15.61 16.10 -23.91
CA GLU A 462 16.94 15.93 -23.34
C GLU A 462 17.21 17.07 -22.37
N LEU A 463 17.71 16.74 -21.18
CA LEU A 463 17.97 17.69 -20.09
C LEU A 463 19.48 17.96 -19.99
N LYS A 464 19.84 19.19 -19.74
CA LYS A 464 21.21 19.60 -19.40
C LYS A 464 21.20 20.44 -18.15
N ARG A 465 22.33 20.44 -17.47
CA ARG A 465 22.53 21.24 -16.26
C ARG A 465 23.73 22.15 -16.45
N ASP A 466 23.50 23.45 -16.30
CA ASP A 466 24.53 24.49 -16.43
C ASP A 466 25.24 24.47 -17.80
N GLU A 467 24.50 24.09 -18.87
CA GLU A 467 24.96 24.05 -20.26
C GLU A 467 23.99 24.84 -21.15
N PHE A 468 24.15 24.80 -22.47
CA PHE A 468 23.20 25.43 -23.40
C PHE A 468 22.16 24.37 -23.90
N ALA A 469 20.93 24.80 -24.09
CA ALA A 469 19.85 23.93 -24.62
C ALA A 469 20.19 23.35 -26.01
N GLU A 470 20.97 24.09 -26.84
CA GLU A 470 21.49 23.62 -28.11
C GLU A 470 22.31 22.33 -27.98
N VAL A 471 23.06 22.17 -26.89
CA VAL A 471 23.84 20.93 -26.62
C VAL A 471 22.94 19.73 -26.43
N ALA A 472 21.80 19.90 -25.78
CA ALA A 472 20.78 18.87 -25.61
C ALA A 472 20.15 18.49 -26.97
N LEU A 473 19.75 19.46 -27.77
CA LEU A 473 19.21 19.20 -29.11
C LEU A 473 20.21 18.49 -30.01
N LYS A 474 21.46 18.91 -29.99
CA LYS A 474 22.53 18.28 -30.76
C LYS A 474 22.73 16.83 -30.34
N GLN A 475 22.63 16.53 -29.06
CA GLN A 475 22.67 15.13 -28.57
C GLN A 475 21.52 14.29 -29.14
N ILE A 476 20.29 14.81 -29.17
CA ILE A 476 19.12 14.11 -29.74
C ILE A 476 19.39 13.77 -31.21
N GLU A 477 19.96 14.70 -31.99
CA GLU A 477 20.25 14.52 -33.41
C GLU A 477 21.40 13.56 -33.65
N GLU A 478 22.56 13.75 -33.02
CA GLU A 478 23.75 12.93 -33.19
C GLU A 478 23.50 11.48 -32.77
N LYS A 479 22.72 11.26 -31.71
CA LYS A 479 22.33 9.92 -31.24
C LYS A 479 21.17 9.33 -32.05
N GLY A 480 20.44 10.13 -32.84
CA GLY A 480 19.28 9.69 -33.60
C GLY A 480 18.16 9.18 -32.70
N TYR A 481 17.86 9.88 -31.64
CA TYR A 481 16.84 9.51 -30.65
C TYR A 481 15.42 9.51 -31.21
N ASP A 482 15.19 10.17 -32.34
CA ASP A 482 13.91 10.16 -33.08
C ASP A 482 13.65 8.88 -33.88
N LYS A 483 14.71 8.13 -34.23
CA LYS A 483 14.59 6.93 -35.12
C LYS A 483 13.56 5.89 -34.64
N PRO A 484 13.47 5.54 -33.36
CA PRO A 484 12.47 4.56 -32.90
C PRO A 484 11.02 5.00 -33.13
N PHE A 485 10.78 6.31 -33.31
CA PHE A 485 9.43 6.88 -33.35
C PHE A 485 9.00 7.29 -34.80
N LEU A 486 9.88 7.21 -35.78
CA LEU A 486 9.58 7.55 -37.17
C LEU A 486 8.41 6.75 -37.78
N ALA A 487 8.23 5.52 -37.32
CA ALA A 487 7.14 4.65 -37.77
C ALA A 487 5.79 4.93 -37.08
N SER A 488 5.74 5.82 -36.12
CA SER A 488 4.50 6.11 -35.34
C SER A 488 3.43 6.85 -36.16
N GLY A 489 3.82 7.51 -37.26
CA GLY A 489 2.95 8.40 -38.01
C GLY A 489 2.64 9.73 -37.34
N LYS A 490 3.23 9.99 -36.19
CA LYS A 490 3.04 11.23 -35.39
C LYS A 490 4.16 12.23 -35.73
N GLN A 491 3.88 13.50 -35.53
CA GLN A 491 4.90 14.56 -35.64
C GLN A 491 5.85 14.46 -34.43
N ILE A 492 7.16 14.47 -34.66
CA ILE A 492 8.16 14.41 -33.59
C ILE A 492 8.58 15.85 -33.25
N ILE A 493 8.52 16.16 -31.96
CA ILE A 493 8.98 17.43 -31.38
C ILE A 493 10.18 17.11 -30.49
N LYS A 494 11.32 17.71 -30.80
CA LYS A 494 12.56 17.56 -30.05
C LYS A 494 12.77 18.79 -29.18
N LEU A 495 13.04 18.62 -27.91
CA LEU A 495 13.26 19.68 -26.95
C LEU A 495 14.57 19.47 -26.20
N GLY A 496 15.45 20.45 -26.29
CA GLY A 496 16.60 20.60 -25.41
C GLY A 496 16.24 21.58 -24.28
N ILE A 497 16.47 21.18 -23.05
CA ILE A 497 16.15 22.01 -21.85
C ILE A 497 17.39 22.08 -20.96
N ASN A 498 17.79 23.30 -20.60
CA ASN A 498 18.86 23.56 -19.65
C ASN A 498 18.29 24.02 -18.31
N PHE A 499 18.75 23.40 -17.23
CA PHE A 499 18.48 23.80 -15.85
C PHE A 499 19.70 24.46 -15.23
N SER A 500 19.50 25.62 -14.61
CA SER A 500 20.54 26.29 -13.84
C SER A 500 20.61 25.78 -12.41
N SER A 501 21.82 25.39 -11.97
CA SER A 501 22.06 25.01 -10.57
C SER A 501 22.01 26.22 -9.62
N GLU A 502 22.25 27.44 -10.14
CA GLU A 502 22.20 28.68 -9.38
C GLU A 502 20.76 29.12 -9.12
N THR A 503 19.95 29.26 -10.17
CA THR A 503 18.54 29.69 -10.07
C THR A 503 17.57 28.57 -9.72
N LYS A 504 17.99 27.30 -9.88
CA LYS A 504 17.20 26.09 -9.67
C LYS A 504 15.91 26.05 -10.50
N THR A 505 15.97 26.62 -11.72
CA THR A 505 14.85 26.65 -12.68
C THR A 505 15.34 26.39 -14.10
N ILE A 506 14.42 26.34 -15.05
CA ILE A 506 14.76 26.32 -16.48
C ILE A 506 15.32 27.69 -16.85
N ASP A 507 16.54 27.68 -17.36
CA ASP A 507 17.27 28.88 -17.77
C ASP A 507 17.18 29.10 -19.27
N ASP A 508 17.22 28.04 -20.06
CA ASP A 508 17.17 28.05 -21.50
C ASP A 508 16.52 26.80 -22.07
N TRP A 509 15.86 26.91 -23.24
CA TRP A 509 15.29 25.78 -23.95
C TRP A 509 15.23 26.03 -25.46
N GLU A 510 15.37 25.00 -26.25
CA GLU A 510 15.29 25.06 -27.72
C GLU A 510 14.46 23.87 -28.27
N GLN A 511 13.87 24.12 -29.47
CA GLN A 511 13.06 23.13 -30.18
C GLN A 511 13.61 22.88 -31.59
N ALA A 512 13.54 21.61 -32.05
CA ALA A 512 13.77 21.21 -33.43
C ALA A 512 12.64 20.28 -33.95
#